data_88425434581e695f57f57895477994e5
#
_entry.id   88425434581e695f57f57895477994e5
#
_cell.length_a   1.000
_cell.length_b   1.000
_cell.length_c   1.000
_cell.angle_alpha   90.00
_cell.angle_beta   90.00
_cell.angle_gamma   90.00
#
_symmetry.space_group_name_H-M   'P 1'
#
loop_
_entity.id
_entity.type
_entity.pdbx_description
1 polymer ?
#
loop_
_entity_poly.entity_id
_entity_poly.type
_entity_poly.pdbx_seq_one_letter_code
_entity_poly.pdbx_strand_id
1 'polypeptide(L)'
;CDDPLTEGVDYSNCRFSDSQDLQGSYLPNSNLSFASFIQVNFDKSIMMTSNLSFGTFPESTFVRANLYESVSIGANFEKTNFTGANLTRVDFMGATLIEANFQNSNLMEANFTSSNIMNANFDGANLTGATWTNGQKCGPESIGTCKQ
;
A
#
# COMPACT_ATOMS: atom_id res chain seq x y z
N CYS A 1 20.42 2.33 -7.17
CA CYS A 1 19.30 1.51 -7.63
C CYS A 1 19.71 0.05 -7.95
N ASP A 2 21.01 -0.21 -7.96
CA ASP A 2 21.55 -1.53 -8.33
C ASP A 2 21.93 -2.38 -7.10
N ASP A 3 21.65 -1.88 -5.90
CA ASP A 3 21.89 -2.61 -4.66
C ASP A 3 20.97 -3.83 -4.54
N PRO A 4 21.39 -4.91 -3.87
CA PRO A 4 20.52 -6.05 -3.66
C PRO A 4 19.29 -5.69 -2.82
N LEU A 5 18.15 -6.27 -3.15
CA LEU A 5 16.87 -6.10 -2.43
C LEU A 5 16.99 -6.69 -1.02
N THR A 6 17.36 -5.87 -0.05
CA THR A 6 17.60 -6.26 1.34
C THR A 6 16.94 -5.30 2.32
N GLU A 7 16.86 -5.73 3.58
CA GLU A 7 16.36 -4.89 4.67
C GLU A 7 17.10 -3.55 4.79
N GLY A 8 16.36 -2.48 5.02
CA GLY A 8 16.88 -1.14 5.28
C GLY A 8 17.52 -0.45 4.07
N VAL A 9 17.35 -1.02 2.86
CA VAL A 9 17.91 -0.44 1.64
C VAL A 9 17.28 0.93 1.32
N ASP A 10 18.09 1.83 0.77
CA ASP A 10 17.62 3.11 0.24
C ASP A 10 17.52 3.08 -1.29
N TYR A 11 16.28 3.00 -1.76
CA TYR A 11 15.90 3.10 -3.18
C TYR A 11 15.14 4.39 -3.49
N SER A 12 15.27 5.41 -2.64
CA SER A 12 14.61 6.69 -2.88
C SER A 12 15.01 7.27 -4.24
N ASN A 13 14.02 7.82 -4.95
CA ASN A 13 14.18 8.36 -6.29
C ASN A 13 14.65 7.34 -7.36
N CYS A 14 14.71 6.06 -7.05
CA CYS A 14 15.07 5.03 -8.04
C CYS A 14 13.94 4.80 -9.05
N ARG A 15 14.33 4.48 -10.28
CA ARG A 15 13.39 4.02 -11.30
C ARG A 15 13.70 2.58 -11.65
N PHE A 16 12.75 1.71 -11.37
CA PHE A 16 12.85 0.30 -11.72
C PHE A 16 12.19 0.06 -13.07
N SER A 17 12.68 -0.96 -13.78
CA SER A 17 12.11 -1.34 -15.07
C SER A 17 10.68 -1.83 -14.92
N ASP A 18 9.85 -1.49 -15.89
CA ASP A 18 8.46 -1.92 -15.92
C ASP A 18 8.36 -3.47 -15.90
N SER A 19 7.34 -3.99 -15.23
CA SER A 19 7.04 -5.42 -15.12
C SER A 19 8.13 -6.27 -14.43
N GLN A 20 8.96 -5.68 -13.57
CA GLN A 20 9.94 -6.43 -12.79
C GLN A 20 9.24 -7.37 -11.81
N ASP A 21 9.78 -8.59 -11.64
CA ASP A 21 9.30 -9.55 -10.64
C ASP A 21 10.12 -9.41 -9.35
N LEU A 22 9.49 -8.85 -8.33
CA LEU A 22 10.02 -8.69 -6.97
C LEU A 22 9.21 -9.52 -5.96
N GLN A 23 8.56 -10.60 -6.43
CA GLN A 23 7.76 -11.48 -5.59
C GLN A 23 8.58 -12.02 -4.42
N GLY A 24 8.01 -11.94 -3.21
CA GLY A 24 8.64 -12.46 -2.00
C GLY A 24 9.87 -11.68 -1.53
N SER A 25 10.15 -10.50 -2.10
CA SER A 25 11.29 -9.68 -1.67
C SER A 25 11.20 -9.32 -0.18
N TYR A 26 12.35 -9.23 0.49
CA TYR A 26 12.46 -8.88 1.90
C TYR A 26 13.03 -7.47 2.05
N LEU A 27 12.14 -6.48 2.25
CA LEU A 27 12.42 -5.06 2.23
C LEU A 27 11.91 -4.31 3.48
N PRO A 28 11.95 -4.88 4.71
CA PRO A 28 11.49 -4.13 5.87
C PRO A 28 12.41 -2.92 6.14
N ASN A 29 11.86 -1.86 6.71
CA ASN A 29 12.56 -0.61 7.03
C ASN A 29 13.22 0.08 5.82
N SER A 30 12.86 -0.28 4.60
CA SER A 30 13.47 0.26 3.38
C SER A 30 12.86 1.62 3.00
N ASN A 31 13.67 2.45 2.34
CA ASN A 31 13.24 3.73 1.82
C ASN A 31 13.01 3.63 0.30
N LEU A 32 11.73 3.63 -0.11
CA LEU A 32 11.26 3.57 -1.49
C LEU A 32 10.57 4.89 -1.89
N SER A 33 10.80 5.96 -1.12
CA SER A 33 10.15 7.24 -1.38
C SER A 33 10.56 7.83 -2.73
N PHE A 34 9.59 8.42 -3.44
CA PHE A 34 9.77 8.98 -4.78
C PHE A 34 10.25 7.95 -5.84
N ALA A 35 10.33 6.66 -5.51
CA ALA A 35 10.72 5.64 -6.47
C ALA A 35 9.57 5.32 -7.45
N SER A 36 9.92 4.82 -8.62
CA SER A 36 8.95 4.43 -9.66
C SER A 36 9.00 2.94 -9.92
N PHE A 37 7.83 2.28 -9.76
CA PHE A 37 7.61 0.83 -9.93
C PHE A 37 6.31 0.61 -10.71
N ILE A 38 6.37 0.69 -12.02
CA ILE A 38 5.19 0.55 -12.89
C ILE A 38 5.00 -0.94 -13.24
N GLN A 39 3.81 -1.50 -12.97
CA GLN A 39 3.48 -2.90 -13.27
C GLN A 39 4.43 -3.92 -12.61
N VAL A 40 4.99 -3.59 -11.45
CA VAL A 40 5.94 -4.46 -10.73
C VAL A 40 5.18 -5.44 -9.84
N ASN A 41 5.68 -6.68 -9.78
CA ASN A 41 5.13 -7.73 -8.92
C ASN A 41 5.83 -7.74 -7.55
N PHE A 42 5.11 -7.31 -6.50
CA PHE A 42 5.52 -7.38 -5.10
C PHE A 42 4.71 -8.42 -4.30
N ASP A 43 4.10 -9.38 -4.95
CA ASP A 43 3.29 -10.39 -4.26
C ASP A 43 4.08 -11.10 -3.17
N LYS A 44 3.48 -11.26 -1.98
CA LYS A 44 4.10 -11.89 -0.81
C LYS A 44 5.38 -11.22 -0.32
N SER A 45 5.71 -10.02 -0.78
CA SER A 45 6.85 -9.26 -0.26
C SER A 45 6.64 -8.87 1.21
N ILE A 46 7.75 -8.67 1.92
CA ILE A 46 7.77 -8.18 3.31
C ILE A 46 8.36 -6.77 3.30
N MET A 47 7.49 -5.77 3.53
CA MET A 47 7.82 -4.33 3.44
C MET A 47 7.35 -3.59 4.69
N MET A 48 7.38 -4.26 5.85
CA MET A 48 6.96 -3.65 7.12
C MET A 48 7.79 -2.40 7.43
N THR A 49 7.13 -1.36 7.94
CA THR A 49 7.76 -0.10 8.36
C THR A 49 8.56 0.62 7.26
N SER A 50 8.37 0.25 5.99
CA SER A 50 9.04 0.88 4.86
C SER A 50 8.36 2.20 4.47
N ASN A 51 9.14 3.11 3.88
CA ASN A 51 8.67 4.38 3.38
C ASN A 51 8.46 4.33 1.86
N LEU A 52 7.19 4.36 1.41
CA LEU A 52 6.78 4.40 0.01
C LEU A 52 6.24 5.79 -0.39
N SER A 53 6.40 6.81 0.46
CA SER A 53 5.79 8.12 0.26
C SER A 53 6.19 8.75 -1.07
N PHE A 54 5.20 9.32 -1.77
CA PHE A 54 5.37 9.97 -3.08
C PHE A 54 5.92 9.05 -4.18
N GLY A 55 6.01 7.74 -3.91
CA GLY A 55 6.38 6.73 -4.91
C GLY A 55 5.24 6.48 -5.90
N THR A 56 5.56 5.88 -7.04
CA THR A 56 4.57 5.54 -8.08
C THR A 56 4.56 4.04 -8.33
N PHE A 57 3.40 3.41 -8.09
CA PHE A 57 3.19 1.96 -8.16
C PHE A 57 1.96 1.59 -9.02
N PRO A 58 1.65 2.30 -10.13
CA PRO A 58 0.43 2.03 -10.88
C PRO A 58 0.46 0.63 -11.48
N GLU A 59 -0.70 -0.04 -11.46
CA GLU A 59 -0.92 -1.39 -11.99
C GLU A 59 0.02 -2.46 -11.39
N SER A 60 0.73 -2.16 -10.29
CA SER A 60 1.57 -3.11 -9.57
C SER A 60 0.75 -4.04 -8.70
N THR A 61 1.33 -5.18 -8.30
CA THR A 61 0.65 -6.15 -7.45
C THR A 61 1.38 -6.32 -6.12
N PHE A 62 0.58 -6.38 -5.03
CA PHE A 62 1.00 -6.60 -3.65
C PHE A 62 0.13 -7.69 -3.01
N VAL A 63 -0.27 -8.70 -3.79
CA VAL A 63 -1.16 -9.77 -3.31
C VAL A 63 -0.49 -10.51 -2.15
N ARG A 64 -1.16 -10.52 -0.99
CA ARG A 64 -0.65 -11.10 0.26
C ARG A 64 0.69 -10.53 0.73
N ALA A 65 1.08 -9.35 0.28
CA ALA A 65 2.25 -8.66 0.80
C ALA A 65 2.01 -8.17 2.25
N ASN A 66 3.10 -7.98 2.98
CA ASN A 66 3.06 -7.44 4.34
C ASN A 66 3.65 -6.02 4.37
N LEU A 67 2.78 -5.01 4.44
CA LEU A 67 3.13 -3.59 4.55
C LEU A 67 2.76 -3.01 5.94
N TYR A 68 2.73 -3.84 6.98
CA TYR A 68 2.40 -3.41 8.34
C TYR A 68 3.19 -2.15 8.74
N GLU A 69 2.48 -1.10 9.22
CA GLU A 69 3.05 0.19 9.63
C GLU A 69 3.90 0.91 8.57
N SER A 70 3.77 0.58 7.30
CA SER A 70 4.48 1.32 6.25
C SER A 70 3.86 2.71 6.02
N VAL A 71 4.67 3.64 5.49
CA VAL A 71 4.24 5.01 5.18
C VAL A 71 4.14 5.16 3.67
N SER A 72 2.94 5.54 3.18
CA SER A 72 2.60 5.65 1.76
C SER A 72 1.93 7.00 1.44
N ILE A 73 2.35 8.06 2.16
CA ILE A 73 1.77 9.40 2.04
C ILE A 73 1.96 9.93 0.62
N GLY A 74 0.87 10.38 -0.01
CA GLY A 74 0.90 10.96 -1.35
C GLY A 74 1.36 10.01 -2.46
N ALA A 75 1.50 8.72 -2.19
CA ALA A 75 1.91 7.74 -3.19
C ALA A 75 0.81 7.49 -4.24
N ASN A 76 1.21 7.10 -5.45
CA ASN A 76 0.29 6.71 -6.51
C ASN A 76 0.20 5.18 -6.60
N PHE A 77 -0.98 4.64 -6.27
CA PHE A 77 -1.35 3.22 -6.36
C PHE A 77 -2.56 3.00 -7.29
N GLU A 78 -2.68 3.80 -8.34
CA GLU A 78 -3.78 3.64 -9.32
C GLU A 78 -3.78 2.21 -9.87
N LYS A 79 -4.95 1.54 -9.83
CA LYS A 79 -5.16 0.15 -10.27
C LYS A 79 -4.25 -0.89 -9.62
N THR A 80 -3.65 -0.57 -8.49
CA THR A 80 -2.79 -1.50 -7.75
C THR A 80 -3.62 -2.59 -7.08
N ASN A 81 -3.10 -3.82 -7.07
CA ASN A 81 -3.77 -4.97 -6.46
C ASN A 81 -3.19 -5.31 -5.08
N PHE A 82 -3.95 -5.04 -4.01
CA PHE A 82 -3.62 -5.36 -2.61
C PHE A 82 -4.44 -6.54 -2.06
N THR A 83 -4.96 -7.42 -2.91
CA THR A 83 -5.80 -8.53 -2.46
C THR A 83 -5.13 -9.36 -1.36
N GLY A 84 -5.78 -9.47 -0.21
CA GLY A 84 -5.30 -10.24 0.93
C GLY A 84 -4.05 -9.69 1.61
N ALA A 85 -3.58 -8.49 1.28
CA ALA A 85 -2.41 -7.87 1.90
C ALA A 85 -2.65 -7.51 3.36
N ASN A 86 -1.59 -7.54 4.16
CA ASN A 86 -1.57 -6.94 5.50
C ASN A 86 -1.17 -5.46 5.40
N LEU A 87 -2.16 -4.59 5.53
CA LEU A 87 -2.05 -3.13 5.47
C LEU A 87 -2.41 -2.49 6.82
N THR A 88 -2.30 -3.25 7.91
CA THR A 88 -2.58 -2.74 9.25
C THR A 88 -1.70 -1.53 9.56
N ARG A 89 -2.32 -0.42 9.96
CA ARG A 89 -1.68 0.85 10.29
C ARG A 89 -0.88 1.51 9.16
N VAL A 90 -1.11 1.15 7.91
CA VAL A 90 -0.49 1.85 6.77
C VAL A 90 -1.01 3.28 6.72
N ASP A 91 -0.11 4.24 6.48
CA ASP A 91 -0.50 5.63 6.26
C ASP A 91 -0.63 5.92 4.76
N PHE A 92 -1.88 5.96 4.27
CA PHE A 92 -2.25 6.32 2.90
C PHE A 92 -2.72 7.78 2.79
N MET A 93 -2.37 8.66 3.72
CA MET A 93 -2.81 10.06 3.69
C MET A 93 -2.46 10.70 2.34
N GLY A 94 -3.47 11.29 1.68
CA GLY A 94 -3.31 11.96 0.39
C GLY A 94 -2.94 11.05 -0.79
N ALA A 95 -2.91 9.73 -0.62
CA ALA A 95 -2.55 8.80 -1.69
C ALA A 95 -3.61 8.75 -2.81
N THR A 96 -3.19 8.44 -4.02
CA THR A 96 -4.06 8.11 -5.15
C THR A 96 -4.26 6.60 -5.18
N LEU A 97 -5.50 6.16 -4.93
CA LEU A 97 -5.93 4.76 -4.82
C LEU A 97 -7.08 4.45 -5.79
N ILE A 98 -7.15 5.20 -6.91
CA ILE A 98 -8.19 5.06 -7.93
C ILE A 98 -8.16 3.63 -8.48
N GLU A 99 -9.33 2.95 -8.49
CA GLU A 99 -9.47 1.57 -8.95
C GLU A 99 -8.56 0.55 -8.24
N ALA A 100 -7.96 0.90 -7.10
CA ALA A 100 -7.16 -0.05 -6.32
C ALA A 100 -8.03 -1.18 -5.75
N ASN A 101 -7.49 -2.39 -5.72
CA ASN A 101 -8.20 -3.55 -5.21
C ASN A 101 -7.67 -3.97 -3.83
N PHE A 102 -8.48 -3.75 -2.78
CA PHE A 102 -8.21 -4.13 -1.39
C PHE A 102 -9.00 -5.37 -0.94
N GLN A 103 -9.51 -6.16 -1.87
CA GLN A 103 -10.35 -7.31 -1.53
C GLN A 103 -9.68 -8.22 -0.49
N ASN A 104 -10.41 -8.53 0.61
CA ASN A 104 -9.95 -9.39 1.70
C ASN A 104 -8.64 -8.92 2.39
N SER A 105 -8.23 -7.67 2.22
CA SER A 105 -7.05 -7.12 2.90
C SER A 105 -7.33 -6.78 4.38
N ASN A 106 -6.29 -6.72 5.19
CA ASN A 106 -6.38 -6.22 6.55
C ASN A 106 -5.94 -4.75 6.60
N LEU A 107 -6.91 -3.84 6.77
CA LEU A 107 -6.75 -2.38 6.82
C LEU A 107 -7.03 -1.81 8.23
N MET A 108 -6.92 -2.64 9.26
CA MET A 108 -7.14 -2.16 10.64
C MET A 108 -6.25 -0.96 10.94
N GLU A 109 -6.87 0.10 11.48
CA GLU A 109 -6.19 1.34 11.88
C GLU A 109 -5.44 2.07 10.74
N ALA A 110 -5.62 1.67 9.46
CA ALA A 110 -5.02 2.38 8.32
C ALA A 110 -5.56 3.82 8.21
N ASN A 111 -4.76 4.72 7.67
CA ASN A 111 -5.11 6.13 7.51
C ASN A 111 -5.36 6.48 6.04
N PHE A 112 -6.61 6.74 5.66
CA PHE A 112 -7.02 7.19 4.33
C PHE A 112 -7.34 8.69 4.25
N THR A 113 -6.97 9.49 5.26
CA THR A 113 -7.29 10.92 5.28
C THR A 113 -6.89 11.59 3.95
N SER A 114 -7.83 12.27 3.31
CA SER A 114 -7.62 12.99 2.05
C SER A 114 -7.15 12.12 0.87
N SER A 115 -7.19 10.80 0.96
CA SER A 115 -6.85 9.92 -0.18
C SER A 115 -7.98 9.90 -1.22
N ASN A 116 -7.63 9.65 -2.48
CA ASN A 116 -8.60 9.45 -3.57
C ASN A 116 -8.84 7.95 -3.78
N ILE A 117 -9.97 7.46 -3.30
CA ILE A 117 -10.38 6.05 -3.36
C ILE A 117 -11.46 5.77 -4.43
N MET A 118 -11.56 6.61 -5.46
CA MET A 118 -12.59 6.47 -6.50
C MET A 118 -12.54 5.07 -7.13
N ASN A 119 -13.69 4.38 -7.14
CA ASN A 119 -13.83 3.00 -7.65
C ASN A 119 -12.90 1.95 -6.99
N ALA A 120 -12.31 2.23 -5.84
CA ALA A 120 -11.53 1.22 -5.11
C ALA A 120 -12.45 0.11 -4.56
N ASN A 121 -11.98 -1.13 -4.64
CA ASN A 121 -12.72 -2.29 -4.15
C ASN A 121 -12.26 -2.68 -2.75
N PHE A 122 -13.16 -2.59 -1.75
CA PHE A 122 -12.91 -2.99 -0.36
C PHE A 122 -13.65 -4.27 0.06
N ASP A 123 -14.21 -5.04 -0.88
CA ASP A 123 -14.99 -6.24 -0.55
C ASP A 123 -14.22 -7.19 0.40
N GLY A 124 -14.81 -7.50 1.55
CA GLY A 124 -14.21 -8.33 2.57
C GLY A 124 -13.00 -7.74 3.31
N ALA A 125 -12.59 -6.50 3.00
CA ALA A 125 -11.49 -5.84 3.71
C ALA A 125 -11.88 -5.49 5.15
N ASN A 126 -10.96 -5.67 6.10
CA ASN A 126 -11.15 -5.27 7.49
C ASN A 126 -10.72 -3.81 7.70
N LEU A 127 -11.69 -2.91 7.87
CA LEU A 127 -11.50 -1.46 8.04
C LEU A 127 -11.66 -1.01 9.50
N THR A 128 -11.70 -1.93 10.46
CA THR A 128 -11.92 -1.59 11.88
C THR A 128 -10.87 -0.58 12.37
N GLY A 129 -11.35 0.55 12.89
CA GLY A 129 -10.49 1.62 13.42
C GLY A 129 -9.73 2.43 12.35
N ALA A 130 -9.89 2.13 11.07
CA ALA A 130 -9.28 2.94 10.01
C ALA A 130 -9.79 4.39 10.07
N THR A 131 -8.94 5.34 9.69
CA THR A 131 -9.35 6.73 9.50
C THR A 131 -9.75 6.91 8.03
N TRP A 132 -11.03 7.26 7.79
CA TRP A 132 -11.57 7.38 6.44
C TRP A 132 -11.15 8.68 5.76
N THR A 133 -11.50 8.84 4.49
CA THR A 133 -11.06 9.99 3.66
C THR A 133 -11.48 11.36 4.21
N ASN A 134 -12.55 11.40 5.01
CA ASN A 134 -13.05 12.60 5.69
C ASN A 134 -12.45 12.83 7.10
N GLY A 135 -11.49 12.01 7.50
CA GLY A 135 -10.82 12.05 8.82
C GLY A 135 -11.59 11.37 9.96
N GLN A 136 -12.76 10.77 9.69
CA GLN A 136 -13.52 10.05 10.71
C GLN A 136 -13.07 8.60 10.85
N LYS A 137 -13.22 8.04 12.05
CA LYS A 137 -12.88 6.65 12.33
C LYS A 137 -13.98 5.70 11.86
N CYS A 138 -13.58 4.61 11.23
CA CYS A 138 -14.45 3.47 10.99
C CYS A 138 -14.66 2.71 12.30
N GLY A 139 -15.91 2.43 12.64
CA GLY A 139 -16.28 1.71 13.85
C GLY A 139 -15.87 0.23 13.83
N PRO A 140 -16.17 -0.49 14.92
CA PRO A 140 -15.99 -1.94 14.97
C PRO A 140 -16.85 -2.64 13.90
N GLU A 141 -16.37 -3.80 13.44
CA GLU A 141 -17.06 -4.60 12.40
C GLU A 141 -17.21 -3.88 11.05
N SER A 142 -16.33 -2.91 10.74
CA SER A 142 -16.26 -2.28 9.42
C SER A 142 -15.60 -3.24 8.42
N ILE A 143 -16.38 -4.14 7.85
CA ILE A 143 -15.93 -5.09 6.83
C ILE A 143 -16.51 -4.69 5.46
N GLY A 144 -15.65 -4.51 4.48
CA GLY A 144 -16.01 -4.09 3.12
C GLY A 144 -16.50 -2.64 3.01
N THR A 145 -16.93 -2.05 4.10
CA THR A 145 -17.46 -0.68 4.16
C THR A 145 -17.11 -0.03 5.50
N CYS A 146 -16.69 1.24 5.46
CA CYS A 146 -16.45 2.02 6.67
C CYS A 146 -17.80 2.38 7.33
N LYS A 147 -18.07 1.83 8.50
CA LYS A 147 -19.21 2.21 9.35
C LYS A 147 -18.75 3.34 10.27
N GLN A 148 -19.36 4.50 10.18
CA GLN A 148 -19.08 5.69 10.99
C GLN A 148 -20.14 5.88 12.09
#